data_fd2249b481d9bf78a54174190578fc6b
#
_entry.id   fd2249b481d9bf78a54174190578fc6b
#
_cell.length_a   1.000
_cell.length_b   1.000
_cell.length_c   1.000
_cell.angle_alpha   90.00
_cell.angle_beta   90.00
_cell.angle_gamma   90.00
#
_symmetry.space_group_name_H-M   'P 1'
#
loop_
_entity.id
_entity.type
_entity.pdbx_description
1 polymer ?
#
loop_
_entity_poly.entity_id
_entity_poly.type
_entity_poly.pdbx_seq_one_letter_code
_entity_poly.pdbx_strand_id
1 'polypeptide(L)'
;MFQDLKIRVCTDDDLDMLAVLNKQLIEDEMHDNKMNVEQLRERMKGFIHTDYKAYIFEDGSRTIGYALIDHSRKPLYLRQFFICRDVRRKGYGRVALNKLLEFIDADVIDLEVLSWNTGGIGFWRAMGFKDRSIYMRLENKREQDGKAP
;
A
#
# COMPACT_ATOMS: atom_id res chain seq x y z
N MET A 1 13.17 20.85 2.59
CA MET A 1 11.78 20.55 2.24
C MET A 1 11.24 19.32 2.97
N PHE A 2 12.02 18.23 3.07
CA PHE A 2 11.54 16.99 3.72
C PHE A 2 12.18 16.74 5.08
N GLN A 3 12.68 17.78 5.72
CA GLN A 3 13.43 17.67 7.00
C GLN A 3 12.57 17.14 8.13
N ASP A 4 11.27 17.44 8.10
CA ASP A 4 10.34 17.04 9.14
C ASP A 4 9.62 15.72 8.81
N LEU A 5 9.93 15.11 7.67
CA LEU A 5 9.32 13.83 7.28
C LEU A 5 9.87 12.70 8.13
N LYS A 6 8.99 12.06 8.89
CA LYS A 6 9.34 10.98 9.82
C LYS A 6 8.45 9.77 9.60
N ILE A 7 8.99 8.61 9.94
CA ILE A 7 8.28 7.34 9.89
C ILE A 7 7.98 6.91 11.33
N ARG A 8 6.76 6.47 11.58
CA ARG A 8 6.44 5.81 12.86
C ARG A 8 5.58 4.57 12.63
N VAL A 9 5.68 3.60 13.54
CA VAL A 9 4.83 2.42 13.49
C VAL A 9 3.45 2.80 14.02
N CYS A 10 2.39 2.35 13.36
CA CYS A 10 1.03 2.63 13.79
C CYS A 10 0.67 1.90 15.07
N THR A 11 -0.35 2.42 15.74
CA THR A 11 -1.04 1.75 16.84
C THR A 11 -2.51 1.59 16.50
N ASP A 12 -3.29 0.95 17.36
CA ASP A 12 -4.74 0.80 17.17
C ASP A 12 -5.45 2.16 17.06
N ASP A 13 -4.89 3.21 17.64
CA ASP A 13 -5.46 4.56 17.55
C ASP A 13 -5.43 5.12 16.13
N ASP A 14 -4.64 4.54 15.25
CA ASP A 14 -4.52 4.99 13.85
C ASP A 14 -5.47 4.28 12.90
N LEU A 15 -6.22 3.28 13.37
CA LEU A 15 -7.01 2.41 12.50
C LEU A 15 -8.08 3.15 11.70
N ASP A 16 -8.75 4.13 12.31
CA ASP A 16 -9.78 4.90 11.61
C ASP A 16 -9.18 5.67 10.44
N MET A 17 -8.05 6.34 10.67
CA MET A 17 -7.36 7.08 9.63
C MET A 17 -6.83 6.14 8.54
N LEU A 18 -6.19 5.04 8.93
CA LEU A 18 -5.64 4.08 7.97
C LEU A 18 -6.73 3.49 7.07
N ALA A 19 -7.91 3.23 7.63
CA ALA A 19 -9.03 2.70 6.84
C ALA A 19 -9.49 3.69 5.77
N VAL A 20 -9.56 4.97 6.11
CA VAL A 20 -9.92 6.03 5.15
C VAL A 20 -8.87 6.13 4.05
N LEU A 21 -7.60 6.14 4.41
CA LEU A 21 -6.51 6.20 3.42
C LEU A 21 -6.48 4.95 2.54
N ASN A 22 -6.72 3.78 3.13
CA ASN A 22 -6.77 2.53 2.38
C ASN A 22 -7.92 2.55 1.36
N LYS A 23 -9.07 3.09 1.72
CA LYS A 23 -10.19 3.25 0.78
C LYS A 23 -9.78 4.11 -0.40
N GLN A 24 -9.09 5.21 -0.15
CA GLN A 24 -8.61 6.10 -1.21
C GLN A 24 -7.57 5.40 -2.11
N LEU A 25 -6.69 4.58 -1.52
CA LEU A 25 -5.73 3.80 -2.30
C LEU A 25 -6.43 2.83 -3.25
N ILE A 26 -7.43 2.12 -2.76
CA ILE A 26 -8.22 1.19 -3.57
C ILE A 26 -8.88 1.93 -4.74
N GLU A 27 -9.45 3.09 -4.47
CA GLU A 27 -10.08 3.93 -5.51
C GLU A 27 -9.06 4.39 -6.54
N ASP A 28 -7.91 4.88 -6.08
CA ASP A 28 -6.88 5.42 -6.97
C ASP A 28 -6.27 4.34 -7.87
N GLU A 29 -6.16 3.12 -7.36
CA GLU A 29 -5.64 1.98 -8.13
C GLU A 29 -6.72 1.32 -8.99
N MET A 30 -7.96 1.76 -8.88
CA MET A 30 -9.10 1.10 -9.52
C MET A 30 -9.11 -0.40 -9.22
N HIS A 31 -8.81 -0.72 -7.97
CA HIS A 31 -8.82 -2.09 -7.49
C HIS A 31 -10.26 -2.58 -7.36
N ASP A 32 -10.48 -3.88 -7.57
CA ASP A 32 -11.82 -4.46 -7.52
C ASP A 32 -12.32 -4.79 -6.10
N ASN A 33 -11.55 -4.42 -5.07
CA ASN A 33 -11.97 -4.57 -3.68
C ASN A 33 -13.10 -3.60 -3.36
N LYS A 34 -14.25 -4.13 -2.93
CA LYS A 34 -15.47 -3.35 -2.68
C LYS A 34 -15.76 -3.11 -1.20
N MET A 35 -14.81 -3.39 -0.32
CA MET A 35 -15.00 -3.17 1.11
C MET A 35 -15.26 -1.70 1.41
N ASN A 36 -16.17 -1.45 2.37
CA ASN A 36 -16.38 -0.10 2.90
C ASN A 36 -15.31 0.21 3.95
N VAL A 37 -15.30 1.46 4.44
CA VAL A 37 -14.29 1.93 5.39
C VAL A 37 -14.30 1.08 6.68
N GLU A 38 -15.47 0.72 7.18
CA GLU A 38 -15.57 -0.07 8.40
C GLU A 38 -14.95 -1.47 8.21
N GLN A 39 -15.23 -2.12 7.09
CA GLN A 39 -14.65 -3.41 6.76
C GLN A 39 -13.13 -3.31 6.58
N LEU A 40 -12.66 -2.23 5.96
CA LEU A 40 -11.22 -1.99 5.79
C LEU A 40 -10.54 -1.75 7.13
N ARG A 41 -11.22 -1.08 8.06
CA ARG A 41 -10.72 -0.89 9.42
C ARG A 41 -10.50 -2.23 10.10
N GLU A 42 -11.49 -3.10 10.05
CA GLU A 42 -11.38 -4.43 10.66
C GLU A 42 -10.28 -5.27 9.99
N ARG A 43 -10.16 -5.18 8.69
CA ARG A 43 -9.09 -5.87 7.96
C ARG A 43 -7.72 -5.34 8.37
N MET A 44 -7.57 -4.02 8.48
CA MET A 44 -6.31 -3.40 8.88
C MET A 44 -5.94 -3.82 10.30
N LYS A 45 -6.92 -3.88 11.21
CA LYS A 45 -6.71 -4.36 12.56
C LYS A 45 -6.15 -5.80 12.55
N GLY A 46 -6.75 -6.66 11.72
CA GLY A 46 -6.25 -8.02 11.56
C GLY A 46 -4.80 -8.06 11.07
N PHE A 47 -4.46 -7.20 10.13
CA PHE A 47 -3.08 -7.12 9.63
C PHE A 47 -2.10 -6.76 10.75
N ILE A 48 -2.33 -5.64 11.44
CA ILE A 48 -1.35 -5.11 12.40
C ILE A 48 -1.27 -5.93 13.69
N HIS A 49 -2.21 -6.81 13.94
CA HIS A 49 -2.18 -7.74 15.06
C HIS A 49 -1.54 -9.09 14.69
N THR A 50 -0.99 -9.20 13.49
CA THR A 50 -0.25 -10.37 13.01
C THR A 50 1.16 -9.94 12.60
N ASP A 51 1.69 -10.51 11.52
CA ASP A 51 3.05 -10.21 11.05
C ASP A 51 3.16 -8.95 10.21
N TYR A 52 2.05 -8.25 9.97
CA TYR A 52 2.07 -6.98 9.25
C TYR A 52 2.35 -5.82 10.19
N LYS A 53 3.04 -4.81 9.66
CA LYS A 53 3.17 -3.51 10.32
C LYS A 53 2.78 -2.41 9.36
N ALA A 54 2.01 -1.45 9.85
CA ALA A 54 1.71 -0.23 9.11
C ALA A 54 2.64 0.88 9.59
N TYR A 55 3.27 1.54 8.63
CA TYR A 55 4.22 2.63 8.87
C TYR A 55 3.57 3.92 8.40
N ILE A 56 3.49 4.89 9.28
CA ILE A 56 2.84 6.17 8.97
C ILE A 56 3.91 7.20 8.65
N PHE A 57 3.69 7.92 7.55
CA PHE A 57 4.56 9.00 7.11
C PHE A 57 3.99 10.32 7.60
N GLU A 58 4.77 11.02 8.42
CA GLU A 58 4.35 12.30 8.99
C GLU A 58 5.31 13.40 8.57
N ASP A 59 4.74 14.53 8.15
CA ASP A 59 5.50 15.74 7.89
C ASP A 59 5.05 16.78 8.92
N GLY A 60 5.90 16.99 9.93
CA GLY A 60 5.48 17.71 11.11
C GLY A 60 4.39 16.94 11.85
N SER A 61 3.26 17.60 12.08
CA SER A 61 2.12 16.97 12.75
C SER A 61 1.11 16.34 11.77
N ARG A 62 1.40 16.43 10.47
CA ARG A 62 0.47 16.00 9.42
C ARG A 62 0.83 14.63 8.89
N THR A 63 -0.16 13.73 8.81
CA THR A 63 0.01 12.45 8.10
C THR A 63 -0.04 12.70 6.60
N ILE A 64 0.99 12.26 5.88
CA ILE A 64 1.07 12.41 4.42
C ILE A 64 0.97 11.11 3.67
N GLY A 65 0.86 9.99 4.36
CA GLY A 65 0.72 8.68 3.74
C GLY A 65 1.04 7.55 4.69
N TYR A 66 1.07 6.33 4.15
CA TYR A 66 1.42 5.15 4.92
C TYR A 66 1.92 4.02 4.03
N ALA A 67 2.51 3.02 4.65
CA ALA A 67 2.87 1.76 4.01
C ALA A 67 2.46 0.60 4.91
N LEU A 68 2.07 -0.51 4.30
CA LEU A 68 1.75 -1.76 5.01
C LEU A 68 2.69 -2.85 4.52
N ILE A 69 3.46 -3.43 5.44
CA ILE A 69 4.49 -4.42 5.11
C ILE A 69 4.23 -5.73 5.83
N ASP A 70 4.29 -6.83 5.08
CA ASP A 70 4.23 -8.19 5.61
C ASP A 70 5.64 -8.63 6.02
N HIS A 71 5.87 -8.76 7.32
CA HIS A 71 7.16 -9.15 7.87
C HIS A 71 7.34 -10.67 7.98
N SER A 72 6.31 -11.44 7.67
CA SER A 72 6.43 -12.91 7.64
C SER A 72 7.07 -13.42 6.36
N ARG A 73 7.09 -12.60 5.31
CA ARG A 73 7.64 -13.00 4.00
C ARG A 73 9.10 -12.58 3.89
N LYS A 74 9.86 -13.41 3.18
CA LYS A 74 11.27 -13.12 2.85
C LYS A 74 11.49 -13.35 1.36
N PRO A 75 11.79 -12.30 0.58
CA PRO A 75 11.93 -10.92 1.03
C PRO A 75 10.64 -10.32 1.62
N LEU A 76 10.80 -9.24 2.39
CA LEU A 76 9.65 -8.48 2.91
C LEU A 76 8.71 -8.12 1.76
N TYR A 77 7.42 -8.05 2.05
CA TYR A 77 6.43 -7.73 1.03
C TYR A 77 5.70 -6.43 1.37
N LEU A 78 5.85 -5.44 0.48
CA LEU A 78 5.15 -4.15 0.59
C LEU A 78 3.76 -4.31 -0.02
N ARG A 79 2.77 -4.47 0.85
CA ARG A 79 1.40 -4.71 0.41
C ARG A 79 0.66 -3.46 0.00
N GLN A 80 0.87 -2.35 0.72
CA GLN A 80 0.20 -1.08 0.44
C GLN A 80 1.19 0.05 0.61
N PHE A 81 1.10 1.05 -0.26
CA PHE A 81 1.90 2.26 -0.20
C PHE A 81 1.05 3.40 -0.75
N PHE A 82 0.84 4.41 0.07
CA PHE A 82 -0.07 5.50 -0.27
C PHE A 82 0.52 6.84 0.15
N ILE A 83 0.46 7.80 -0.76
CA ILE A 83 0.75 9.21 -0.47
C ILE A 83 -0.54 9.97 -0.66
N CYS A 84 -0.90 10.80 0.33
CA CYS A 84 -2.15 11.57 0.30
C CYS A 84 -2.24 12.41 -0.96
N ARG A 85 -3.46 12.47 -1.53
CA ARG A 85 -3.71 13.07 -2.85
C ARG A 85 -3.24 14.52 -2.95
N ASP A 86 -3.43 15.28 -1.89
CA ASP A 86 -3.14 16.72 -1.89
C ASP A 86 -1.66 17.07 -1.76
N VAL A 87 -0.80 16.09 -1.49
CA VAL A 87 0.64 16.33 -1.40
C VAL A 87 1.43 15.59 -2.48
N ARG A 88 0.75 15.00 -3.46
CA ARG A 88 1.41 14.30 -4.56
C ARG A 88 2.14 15.26 -5.49
N ARG A 89 3.04 14.73 -6.32
CA ARG A 89 3.84 15.46 -7.30
C ARG A 89 4.79 16.47 -6.67
N LYS A 90 5.12 16.27 -5.38
CA LYS A 90 6.06 17.11 -4.64
C LYS A 90 7.29 16.32 -4.20
N GLY A 91 7.40 15.05 -4.62
CA GLY A 91 8.54 14.20 -4.29
C GLY A 91 8.40 13.41 -2.99
N TYR A 92 7.27 13.47 -2.31
CA TYR A 92 7.07 12.75 -1.05
C TYR A 92 7.19 11.23 -1.20
N GLY A 93 6.67 10.67 -2.30
CA GLY A 93 6.72 9.22 -2.51
C GLY A 93 8.13 8.67 -2.50
N ARG A 94 9.03 9.31 -3.24
CA ARG A 94 10.44 8.92 -3.31
C ARG A 94 11.11 9.03 -1.95
N VAL A 95 10.93 10.15 -1.27
CA VAL A 95 11.58 10.40 0.02
C VAL A 95 11.01 9.44 1.08
N ALA A 96 9.70 9.25 1.11
CA ALA A 96 9.06 8.35 2.06
C ALA A 96 9.53 6.91 1.87
N LEU A 97 9.62 6.43 0.62
CA LEU A 97 10.09 5.07 0.37
C LEU A 97 11.53 4.89 0.84
N ASN A 98 12.42 5.84 0.51
CA ASN A 98 13.81 5.74 0.93
C ASN A 98 13.94 5.76 2.47
N LYS A 99 13.20 6.63 3.14
CA LYS A 99 13.20 6.68 4.61
C LYS A 99 12.62 5.41 5.21
N LEU A 100 11.59 4.85 4.60
CA LEU A 100 10.99 3.60 5.05
C LEU A 100 12.00 2.46 4.99
N LEU A 101 12.72 2.32 3.88
CA LEU A 101 13.71 1.26 3.70
C LEU A 101 14.84 1.38 4.72
N GLU A 102 15.27 2.61 5.03
CA GLU A 102 16.25 2.84 6.09
C GLU A 102 15.67 2.48 7.47
N PHE A 103 14.44 2.89 7.74
CA PHE A 103 13.77 2.68 9.02
C PHE A 103 13.65 1.20 9.36
N ILE A 104 13.30 0.37 8.36
CA ILE A 104 13.14 -1.07 8.53
C ILE A 104 14.42 -1.86 8.22
N ASP A 105 15.48 -1.17 7.80
CA ASP A 105 16.78 -1.77 7.46
C ASP A 105 16.62 -2.91 6.45
N ALA A 106 15.90 -2.65 5.35
CA ALA A 106 15.62 -3.66 4.33
C ALA A 106 16.52 -3.46 3.12
N ASP A 107 17.20 -4.53 2.72
CA ASP A 107 17.99 -4.57 1.49
C ASP A 107 17.15 -5.00 0.29
N VAL A 108 16.15 -5.85 0.53
CA VAL A 108 15.31 -6.42 -0.52
C VAL A 108 13.85 -6.34 -0.08
N ILE A 109 13.00 -5.88 -0.98
CA ILE A 109 11.57 -5.81 -0.73
C ILE A 109 10.82 -6.06 -2.04
N ASP A 110 9.76 -6.85 -1.97
CA ASP A 110 8.91 -7.17 -3.11
C ASP A 110 7.59 -6.43 -3.00
N LEU A 111 6.95 -6.23 -4.14
CA LEU A 111 5.57 -5.74 -4.20
C LEU A 111 4.90 -6.28 -5.46
N GLU A 112 3.60 -6.13 -5.51
CA GLU A 112 2.83 -6.36 -6.73
C GLU A 112 2.11 -5.06 -7.09
N VAL A 113 1.95 -4.82 -8.38
CA VAL A 113 1.23 -3.64 -8.89
C VAL A 113 0.28 -4.10 -9.98
N LEU A 114 -0.94 -3.57 -9.97
CA LEU A 114 -1.94 -3.91 -10.97
C LEU A 114 -1.49 -3.43 -12.35
N SER A 115 -1.68 -4.27 -13.37
CA SER A 115 -1.18 -4.00 -14.72
C SER A 115 -1.74 -2.73 -15.34
N TRP A 116 -2.92 -2.29 -14.90
CA TRP A 116 -3.54 -1.05 -15.39
C TRP A 116 -3.13 0.20 -14.59
N ASN A 117 -2.38 0.03 -13.50
CA ASN A 117 -1.88 1.14 -12.70
C ASN A 117 -0.56 1.63 -13.30
N THR A 118 -0.64 2.31 -14.45
CA THR A 118 0.54 2.75 -15.18
C THR A 118 1.38 3.76 -14.41
N GLY A 119 0.74 4.64 -13.66
CA GLY A 119 1.44 5.60 -12.80
C GLY A 119 2.24 4.91 -11.70
N GLY A 120 1.64 3.92 -11.05
CA GLY A 120 2.33 3.12 -10.02
C GLY A 120 3.49 2.35 -10.60
N ILE A 121 3.29 1.67 -11.73
CA ILE A 121 4.36 0.92 -12.40
C ILE A 121 5.54 1.84 -12.72
N GLY A 122 5.26 3.02 -13.28
CA GLY A 122 6.30 3.98 -13.59
C GLY A 122 7.07 4.44 -12.35
N PHE A 123 6.35 4.71 -11.26
CA PHE A 123 6.97 5.10 -9.99
C PHE A 123 7.89 4.00 -9.46
N TRP A 124 7.39 2.77 -9.40
CA TRP A 124 8.18 1.66 -8.85
C TRP A 124 9.42 1.37 -9.69
N ARG A 125 9.30 1.39 -11.02
CA ARG A 125 10.45 1.22 -11.90
C ARG A 125 11.47 2.35 -11.72
N ALA A 126 10.99 3.59 -11.58
CA ALA A 126 11.88 4.74 -11.34
C ALA A 126 12.63 4.62 -10.00
N MET A 127 12.01 3.96 -9.01
CA MET A 127 12.65 3.70 -7.71
C MET A 127 13.62 2.51 -7.74
N GLY A 128 13.71 1.80 -8.86
CA GLY A 128 14.63 0.70 -9.02
C GLY A 128 14.02 -0.69 -8.94
N PHE A 129 12.72 -0.79 -8.77
CA PHE A 129 12.05 -2.09 -8.79
C PHE A 129 12.08 -2.67 -10.20
N LYS A 130 12.29 -3.97 -10.29
CA LYS A 130 12.35 -4.70 -11.56
C LYS A 130 11.21 -5.70 -11.65
N ASP A 131 10.64 -5.82 -12.84
CA ASP A 131 9.57 -6.78 -13.10
C ASP A 131 10.11 -8.20 -12.89
N ARG A 132 9.39 -9.03 -12.12
CA ARG A 132 9.82 -10.41 -11.85
C ARG A 132 8.80 -11.45 -12.27
N SER A 133 7.52 -11.10 -12.25
CA SER A 133 6.47 -12.08 -12.57
C SER A 133 5.25 -11.36 -13.14
N ILE A 134 4.35 -12.17 -13.71
CA ILE A 134 3.06 -11.67 -14.20
C ILE A 134 1.97 -12.45 -13.48
N TYR A 135 1.07 -11.74 -12.82
CA TYR A 135 -0.11 -12.31 -12.19
C TYR A 135 -1.23 -12.39 -13.23
N MET A 136 -1.75 -13.57 -13.46
CA MET A 136 -2.80 -13.81 -14.46
C MET A 136 -4.02 -14.43 -13.79
N ARG A 137 -5.21 -14.09 -14.29
CA ARG A 137 -6.47 -14.64 -13.80
C ARG A 137 -7.34 -15.07 -14.98
N LEU A 138 -7.90 -16.25 -14.86
CA LEU A 138 -8.96 -16.71 -15.76
C LEU A 138 -10.28 -16.70 -14.98
N GLU A 139 -11.27 -16.00 -15.50
CA GLU A 139 -12.63 -16.09 -14.98
C GLU A 139 -13.41 -17.07 -15.86
N ASN A 140 -13.91 -18.16 -15.29
CA ASN A 140 -14.60 -19.19 -16.04
C ASN A 140 -16.06 -18.79 -16.25
N LYS A 141 -16.36 -18.26 -17.42
CA LYS A 141 -17.70 -17.78 -17.77
C LYS A 141 -18.75 -18.91 -17.81
N ARG A 142 -18.32 -20.15 -17.92
CA ARG A 142 -19.26 -21.29 -17.94
C ARG A 142 -20.00 -21.44 -16.61
N GLU A 143 -19.35 -21.10 -15.48
CA GLU A 143 -20.00 -21.13 -14.19
C GLU A 143 -21.08 -20.06 -14.07
N GLN A 144 -20.83 -18.87 -14.64
CA GLN A 144 -21.79 -17.79 -14.67
C GLN A 144 -22.99 -18.16 -15.53
N ASP A 145 -22.77 -18.77 -16.68
CA ASP A 145 -23.81 -19.24 -17.57
C ASP A 145 -24.61 -20.38 -16.94
N GLY A 146 -23.96 -21.25 -16.18
CA GLY A 146 -24.59 -22.35 -15.48
C GLY A 146 -25.51 -21.91 -14.33
N LYS A 147 -25.43 -20.68 -13.89
CA LYS A 147 -26.32 -20.10 -12.88
C LYS A 147 -27.59 -19.52 -13.48
N ALA A 148 -27.66 -19.45 -14.78
CA ALA A 148 -28.74 -18.78 -15.48
C ALA A 148 -30.05 -19.59 -15.60
N PRO A 149 -30.13 -20.88 -15.43
CA PRO A 149 -31.40 -21.59 -15.53
C PRO A 149 -32.38 -21.24 -14.44
#